data_80409847fe2c9694fb4abc3512a66a62
#
_entry.id   80409847fe2c9694fb4abc3512a66a62
#
_cell.length_a   1.000
_cell.length_b   1.000
_cell.length_c   1.000
_cell.angle_alpha   90.00
_cell.angle_beta   90.00
_cell.angle_gamma   90.00
#
_symmetry.space_group_name_H-M   'P 1'
#
loop_
_entity.id
_entity.type
_entity.pdbx_description
1 polymer ?
#
loop_
_entity_poly.entity_id
_entity_poly.type
_entity_poly.pdbx_seq_one_letter_code
_entity_poly.pdbx_strand_id
1 'polypeptide(L)'
;SRRRHTRFLYVSWARRCVEETGIGFYDTDEIRAIVPDIIRKGAKHQIQTLLYFLRCTQSSQMNHLISKDAFEVWHDDPKVVAAILPLYMDGLYLSRYSDNKEAPTLSDYFESPEEAVRHYGYLKQVYQSISAKEIYSPYVFPWDCVVLTRSDVVLKMAYIAWMTNDIRLREELCTYLPALESYNRASYIGIVLARTESKVEQEYVLQSLGDRSSDIRDEAYKVLSEMSLSPEQYQNIEELLRFKYSEMRINAINLLMKQPEAQLAASIRRLLSDKNAERRLAGLDMMKSIRNVDFLKDRYQELLSTVREIQKPNAKEKVLIESLIGDGTEQSPTSNYTRENGFGLYDPALEVSLPPITPDAGFNVKKAFEFIRLGKAKAIFDKLNKYLSLIHISEPTRRR
;
A
#
# COMPACT_ATOMS: atom_id res chain seq x y z
N SER A 1 51.94 -2.15 21.74
CA SER A 1 51.11 -2.52 22.91
C SER A 1 49.79 -1.72 22.96
N ARG A 2 49.73 -0.44 22.51
CA ARG A 2 48.51 0.36 22.50
C ARG A 2 47.42 -0.12 21.51
N ARG A 3 47.75 -0.78 20.41
CA ARG A 3 46.78 -1.28 19.41
C ARG A 3 45.94 -2.50 19.89
N ARG A 4 46.38 -3.24 20.90
CA ARG A 4 45.65 -4.39 21.46
C ARG A 4 44.53 -3.96 22.42
N HIS A 5 44.71 -2.87 23.17
CA HIS A 5 43.70 -2.42 24.12
C HIS A 5 42.40 -1.86 23.48
N THR A 6 42.52 -1.18 22.35
CA THR A 6 41.35 -0.64 21.65
C THR A 6 40.42 -1.72 21.10
N ARG A 7 40.96 -2.82 20.57
CA ARG A 7 40.14 -3.95 20.08
C ARG A 7 39.39 -4.67 21.21
N PHE A 8 39.96 -4.77 22.41
CA PHE A 8 39.30 -5.42 23.54
C PHE A 8 38.18 -4.56 24.16
N LEU A 9 38.28 -3.26 24.13
CA LEU A 9 37.22 -2.35 24.63
C LEU A 9 35.94 -2.49 23.85
N TYR A 10 36.01 -2.54 22.52
CA TYR A 10 34.83 -2.69 21.67
C TYR A 10 34.15 -4.06 21.79
N VAL A 11 34.95 -5.14 21.90
CA VAL A 11 34.40 -6.49 22.11
C VAL A 11 33.80 -6.65 23.50
N SER A 12 34.41 -6.04 24.52
CA SER A 12 33.85 -6.06 25.88
C SER A 12 32.58 -5.20 26.01
N TRP A 13 32.53 -4.09 25.28
CA TRP A 13 31.37 -3.24 25.21
C TRP A 13 30.19 -3.95 24.49
N ALA A 14 30.45 -4.53 23.31
CA ALA A 14 29.47 -5.33 22.58
C ALA A 14 28.97 -6.54 23.41
N ARG A 15 29.86 -7.18 24.18
CA ARG A 15 29.51 -8.30 25.07
C ARG A 15 28.64 -7.87 26.26
N ARG A 16 28.90 -6.71 26.85
CA ARG A 16 28.02 -6.12 27.86
C ARG A 16 26.65 -5.76 27.30
N CYS A 17 26.58 -5.23 26.09
CA CYS A 17 25.29 -4.94 25.41
C CYS A 17 24.44 -6.18 25.21
N VAL A 18 25.03 -7.34 25.03
CA VAL A 18 24.32 -8.63 24.85
C VAL A 18 24.00 -9.31 26.17
N GLU A 19 24.84 -9.15 27.19
CA GLU A 19 24.68 -9.82 28.50
C GLU A 19 23.74 -9.07 29.48
N GLU A 20 23.62 -7.77 29.35
CA GLU A 20 22.66 -6.97 30.13
C GLU A 20 21.42 -6.78 29.26
N THR A 21 20.46 -7.68 29.39
CA THR A 21 19.14 -7.61 28.76
C THR A 21 18.56 -6.20 28.78
N GLY A 22 18.86 -5.51 27.83
CA GLY A 22 18.62 -4.30 27.11
C GLY A 22 17.61 -3.26 27.55
N ILE A 23 17.09 -3.18 28.73
CA ILE A 23 16.06 -2.17 29.07
C ILE A 23 16.66 -0.89 29.71
N GLY A 24 17.88 -0.95 30.27
CA GLY A 24 18.50 0.19 30.96
C GLY A 24 19.74 0.78 30.29
N PHE A 25 20.18 0.21 29.17
CA PHE A 25 21.52 0.44 28.62
C PHE A 25 21.72 1.80 27.92
N TYR A 26 20.65 2.41 27.42
CA TYR A 26 20.73 3.63 26.61
C TYR A 26 20.59 4.92 27.38
N ASP A 27 20.29 4.85 28.66
CA ASP A 27 20.08 6.01 29.50
C ASP A 27 21.30 6.35 30.36
N THR A 28 22.44 5.72 30.10
CA THR A 28 23.66 6.07 30.80
C THR A 28 24.32 7.27 30.12
N ASP A 29 24.67 8.28 30.92
CA ASP A 29 25.38 9.48 30.46
C ASP A 29 26.67 9.14 29.71
N GLU A 30 27.29 8.01 30.04
CA GLU A 30 28.48 7.49 29.36
C GLU A 30 28.23 7.20 27.87
N ILE A 31 27.09 6.61 27.51
CA ILE A 31 26.76 6.28 26.11
C ILE A 31 26.38 7.55 25.35
N ARG A 32 25.61 8.43 25.97
CA ARG A 32 25.27 9.74 25.39
C ARG A 32 26.53 10.55 25.08
N ALA A 33 27.57 10.44 25.88
CA ALA A 33 28.85 11.13 25.65
C ALA A 33 29.70 10.51 24.53
N ILE A 34 29.65 9.19 24.33
CA ILE A 34 30.51 8.47 23.39
C ILE A 34 29.92 8.39 21.97
N VAL A 35 28.59 8.26 21.87
CA VAL A 35 27.91 8.06 20.58
C VAL A 35 28.19 9.15 19.56
N PRO A 36 28.12 10.46 19.89
CA PRO A 36 28.42 11.53 18.93
C PRO A 36 29.85 11.47 18.39
N ASP A 37 30.81 11.06 19.23
CA ASP A 37 32.22 10.90 18.80
C ASP A 37 32.38 9.71 17.85
N ILE A 38 31.69 8.61 18.09
CA ILE A 38 31.69 7.47 17.17
C ILE A 38 31.07 7.86 15.84
N ILE A 39 29.96 8.59 15.83
CA ILE A 39 29.29 9.04 14.61
C ILE A 39 30.21 9.96 13.79
N ARG A 40 30.87 10.93 14.43
CA ARG A 40 31.66 11.94 13.74
C ARG A 40 33.06 11.46 13.35
N LYS A 41 33.68 10.62 14.15
CA LYS A 41 35.12 10.24 14.04
C LYS A 41 35.33 8.77 13.81
N GLY A 42 34.29 7.93 13.94
CA GLY A 42 34.38 6.50 13.81
C GLY A 42 34.60 6.05 12.37
N ALA A 43 35.22 4.91 12.20
CA ALA A 43 35.25 4.28 10.90
C ALA A 43 33.90 3.71 10.51
N LYS A 44 33.60 3.65 9.22
CA LYS A 44 32.33 3.17 8.65
C LYS A 44 31.80 1.88 9.32
N HIS A 45 32.66 0.88 9.54
CA HIS A 45 32.27 -0.38 10.18
C HIS A 45 31.87 -0.20 11.64
N GLN A 46 32.41 0.78 12.36
CA GLN A 46 32.05 1.08 13.74
C GLN A 46 30.66 1.68 13.82
N ILE A 47 30.32 2.57 12.90
CA ILE A 47 29.00 3.19 12.79
C ILE A 47 27.95 2.16 12.41
N GLN A 48 28.22 1.32 11.41
CA GLN A 48 27.34 0.23 11.02
C GLN A 48 27.09 -0.74 12.18
N THR A 49 28.13 -1.06 12.96
CA THR A 49 28.02 -1.90 14.16
C THR A 49 27.14 -1.23 15.22
N LEU A 50 27.36 0.05 15.50
CA LEU A 50 26.53 0.82 16.44
C LEU A 50 25.05 0.79 16.03
N LEU A 51 24.76 1.11 14.78
CA LEU A 51 23.40 1.13 14.25
C LEU A 51 22.74 -0.25 14.29
N TYR A 52 23.51 -1.32 14.03
CA TYR A 52 23.01 -2.68 14.19
C TYR A 52 22.58 -2.98 15.62
N PHE A 53 23.39 -2.62 16.61
CA PHE A 53 23.02 -2.84 18.01
C PHE A 53 21.80 -2.02 18.41
N LEU A 54 21.66 -0.79 17.92
CA LEU A 54 20.47 0.03 18.14
C LEU A 54 19.19 -0.64 17.62
N ARG A 55 19.23 -1.32 16.49
CA ARG A 55 18.10 -2.10 15.96
C ARG A 55 17.63 -3.20 16.92
N CYS A 56 18.51 -3.72 17.75
CA CYS A 56 18.18 -4.75 18.73
C CYS A 56 17.52 -4.17 20.00
N THR A 57 17.35 -2.84 20.07
CA THR A 57 16.76 -2.16 21.22
C THR A 57 15.31 -1.78 20.93
N GLN A 58 14.53 -1.53 21.99
CA GLN A 58 13.13 -1.19 21.86
C GLN A 58 12.83 0.32 22.00
N SER A 59 13.88 1.16 22.08
CA SER A 59 13.73 2.60 22.26
C SER A 59 13.69 3.35 20.94
N SER A 60 12.50 3.46 20.34
CA SER A 60 12.32 4.14 19.04
C SER A 60 12.80 5.60 19.05
N GLN A 61 12.58 6.34 20.14
CA GLN A 61 13.00 7.74 20.25
C GLN A 61 14.52 7.88 20.24
N MET A 62 15.24 7.06 21.01
CA MET A 62 16.70 7.09 21.03
C MET A 62 17.27 6.61 19.70
N ASN A 63 16.68 5.58 19.11
CA ASN A 63 17.06 5.09 17.80
C ASN A 63 16.95 6.18 16.73
N HIS A 64 15.87 6.95 16.77
CA HIS A 64 15.70 8.07 15.86
C HIS A 64 16.76 9.17 16.08
N LEU A 65 16.97 9.62 17.29
CA LEU A 65 17.95 10.69 17.58
C LEU A 65 19.35 10.33 17.10
N ILE A 66 19.83 9.14 17.46
CA ILE A 66 21.17 8.68 17.05
C ILE A 66 21.26 8.48 15.52
N SER A 67 20.24 7.93 14.92
CA SER A 67 20.22 7.73 13.46
C SER A 67 20.08 9.04 12.69
N LYS A 68 19.41 10.07 13.27
CA LYS A 68 19.31 11.42 12.72
C LYS A 68 20.71 12.05 12.64
N ASP A 69 21.44 12.05 13.76
CA ASP A 69 22.82 12.56 13.81
C ASP A 69 23.74 11.81 12.85
N ALA A 70 23.60 10.48 12.77
CA ALA A 70 24.38 9.67 11.83
C ALA A 70 24.02 10.01 10.37
N PHE A 71 22.76 10.29 10.08
CA PHE A 71 22.32 10.65 8.75
C PHE A 71 22.86 12.01 8.30
N GLU A 72 22.95 12.99 9.19
CA GLU A 72 23.57 14.28 8.88
C GLU A 72 25.03 14.13 8.42
N VAL A 73 25.78 13.19 9.01
CA VAL A 73 27.20 12.99 8.71
C VAL A 73 27.44 12.05 7.52
N TRP A 74 26.55 11.09 7.31
CA TRP A 74 26.78 9.95 6.40
C TRP A 74 25.78 9.78 5.27
N HIS A 75 24.94 10.78 5.00
CA HIS A 75 23.91 10.74 3.95
C HIS A 75 24.47 10.51 2.53
N ASP A 76 25.75 10.79 2.31
CA ASP A 76 26.44 10.60 1.03
C ASP A 76 26.97 9.17 0.81
N ASP A 77 26.99 8.32 1.84
CA ASP A 77 27.38 6.91 1.72
C ASP A 77 26.15 5.96 1.78
N PRO A 78 25.64 5.47 0.63
CA PRO A 78 24.45 4.64 0.59
C PRO A 78 24.55 3.34 1.41
N LYS A 79 25.77 2.84 1.64
CA LYS A 79 25.98 1.62 2.47
C LYS A 79 25.82 1.90 3.96
N VAL A 80 26.15 3.09 4.41
CA VAL A 80 25.89 3.52 5.78
C VAL A 80 24.42 3.90 5.93
N VAL A 81 23.86 4.61 4.95
CA VAL A 81 22.43 4.97 4.90
C VAL A 81 21.54 3.72 4.98
N ALA A 82 21.93 2.60 4.35
CA ALA A 82 21.21 1.35 4.48
C ALA A 82 21.07 0.87 5.93
N ALA A 83 22.06 1.13 6.78
CA ALA A 83 22.00 0.80 8.21
C ALA A 83 21.27 1.88 9.03
N ILE A 84 21.23 3.12 8.56
CA ILE A 84 20.57 4.26 9.24
C ILE A 84 19.05 4.19 9.07
N LEU A 85 18.55 4.03 7.84
CA LEU A 85 17.13 4.22 7.51
C LEU A 85 16.16 3.33 8.32
N PRO A 86 16.47 2.08 8.70
CA PRO A 86 15.59 1.29 9.55
C PRO A 86 15.34 1.90 10.93
N LEU A 87 16.28 2.71 11.44
CA LEU A 87 16.21 3.38 12.74
C LEU A 87 15.71 4.82 12.62
N TYR A 88 15.92 5.44 11.46
CA TYR A 88 15.57 6.81 11.19
C TYR A 88 14.05 6.97 11.10
N MET A 89 13.51 7.85 11.94
CA MET A 89 12.06 7.97 12.15
C MET A 89 11.41 6.62 12.50
N ASP A 90 12.09 5.84 13.36
CA ASP A 90 11.55 4.59 13.91
C ASP A 90 10.28 4.87 14.71
N GLY A 91 9.33 3.94 14.64
CA GLY A 91 8.02 4.09 15.29
C GLY A 91 6.99 4.87 14.45
N LEU A 92 7.38 5.56 13.36
CA LEU A 92 6.41 6.15 12.45
C LEU A 92 5.78 5.07 11.57
N TYR A 93 4.47 5.18 11.46
CA TYR A 93 3.69 4.23 10.68
C TYR A 93 2.58 4.92 9.90
N LEU A 94 2.64 4.78 8.58
CA LEU A 94 1.63 5.31 7.69
C LEU A 94 0.64 4.19 7.37
N SER A 95 -0.53 4.22 8.02
CA SER A 95 -1.55 3.19 7.82
C SER A 95 -2.95 3.77 7.65
N ARG A 96 -3.56 3.46 6.51
CA ARG A 96 -4.95 3.80 6.22
C ARG A 96 -5.97 3.15 7.16
N TYR A 97 -5.55 2.10 7.89
CA TYR A 97 -6.37 1.38 8.86
C TYR A 97 -6.20 1.90 10.29
N SER A 98 -5.31 2.87 10.51
CA SER A 98 -5.17 3.51 11.82
C SER A 98 -6.36 4.43 12.09
N ASP A 99 -6.84 4.41 13.33
CA ASP A 99 -7.85 5.36 13.79
C ASP A 99 -7.26 6.78 13.88
N ASN A 100 -5.97 6.89 14.20
CA ASN A 100 -5.26 8.16 14.20
C ASN A 100 -4.64 8.41 12.82
N LYS A 101 -5.17 9.42 12.11
CA LYS A 101 -4.69 9.91 10.82
C LYS A 101 -4.02 11.28 10.91
N GLU A 102 -3.79 11.77 12.12
CA GLU A 102 -3.11 13.03 12.33
C GLU A 102 -1.61 12.90 12.03
N ALA A 103 -1.02 13.98 11.52
CA ALA A 103 0.41 14.04 11.30
C ALA A 103 1.14 13.94 12.64
N PRO A 104 2.24 13.18 12.71
CA PRO A 104 3.10 13.18 13.87
C PRO A 104 3.63 14.58 14.17
N THR A 105 3.87 14.89 15.43
CA THR A 105 4.39 16.19 15.83
C THR A 105 5.82 16.35 15.33
N LEU A 106 6.09 17.42 14.58
CA LEU A 106 7.42 17.67 13.99
C LEU A 106 8.52 17.72 15.05
N SER A 107 8.24 18.35 16.20
CA SER A 107 9.21 18.51 17.30
C SER A 107 9.64 17.18 17.96
N ASP A 108 8.94 16.09 17.72
CA ASP A 108 9.35 14.78 18.22
C ASP A 108 10.52 14.19 17.40
N TYR A 109 10.73 14.72 16.19
CA TYR A 109 11.70 14.21 15.22
C TYR A 109 12.73 15.23 14.76
N PHE A 110 12.38 16.50 14.70
CA PHE A 110 13.24 17.60 14.20
C PHE A 110 13.14 18.81 15.10
N GLU A 111 14.25 19.52 15.26
CA GLU A 111 14.32 20.73 16.07
C GLU A 111 13.60 21.92 15.39
N SER A 112 13.58 21.90 14.06
CA SER A 112 12.91 22.93 13.27
C SER A 112 12.41 22.43 11.92
N PRO A 113 11.45 23.14 11.29
CA PRO A 113 11.04 22.84 9.90
C PRO A 113 12.19 22.90 8.90
N GLU A 114 13.15 23.81 9.09
CA GLU A 114 14.32 23.94 8.21
C GLU A 114 15.22 22.70 8.30
N GLU A 115 15.37 22.13 9.48
CA GLU A 115 16.09 20.86 9.64
C GLU A 115 15.38 19.75 8.88
N ALA A 116 14.07 19.61 9.02
CA ALA A 116 13.28 18.62 8.30
C ALA A 116 13.42 18.76 6.77
N VAL A 117 13.36 19.98 6.25
CA VAL A 117 13.56 20.30 4.82
C VAL A 117 14.97 19.91 4.37
N ARG A 118 15.98 20.20 5.18
CA ARG A 118 17.38 19.79 4.91
C ARG A 118 17.51 18.28 4.80
N HIS A 119 16.92 17.55 5.74
CA HIS A 119 16.89 16.08 5.74
C HIS A 119 16.11 15.51 4.53
N TYR A 120 15.03 16.16 4.12
CA TYR A 120 14.34 15.81 2.87
C TYR A 120 15.30 15.96 1.66
N GLY A 121 16.11 17.02 1.63
CA GLY A 121 17.13 17.21 0.62
C GLY A 121 18.18 16.10 0.60
N TYR A 122 18.64 15.64 1.77
CA TYR A 122 19.56 14.50 1.87
C TYR A 122 18.92 13.19 1.36
N LEU A 123 17.67 12.91 1.74
CA LEU A 123 16.94 11.74 1.23
C LEU A 123 16.80 11.77 -0.29
N LYS A 124 16.57 12.94 -0.87
CA LYS A 124 16.52 13.12 -2.32
C LYS A 124 17.87 12.81 -2.99
N GLN A 125 18.99 13.23 -2.40
CA GLN A 125 20.32 12.88 -2.89
C GLN A 125 20.56 11.36 -2.80
N VAL A 126 20.19 10.73 -1.68
CA VAL A 126 20.23 9.27 -1.52
C VAL A 126 19.41 8.58 -2.60
N TYR A 127 18.17 9.01 -2.83
CA TYR A 127 17.30 8.44 -3.87
C TYR A 127 17.96 8.49 -5.26
N GLN A 128 18.62 9.60 -5.59
CA GLN A 128 19.31 9.78 -6.87
C GLN A 128 20.57 8.89 -6.99
N SER A 129 21.25 8.62 -5.87
CA SER A 129 22.45 7.78 -5.84
C SER A 129 22.14 6.28 -5.91
N ILE A 130 20.91 5.87 -5.55
CA ILE A 130 20.48 4.47 -5.57
C ILE A 130 20.08 4.06 -6.98
N SER A 131 20.72 2.99 -7.51
CA SER A 131 20.26 2.38 -8.76
C SER A 131 18.89 1.69 -8.56
N ALA A 132 18.28 1.22 -9.64
CA ALA A 132 17.02 0.46 -9.56
C ALA A 132 17.19 -0.89 -8.82
N LYS A 133 18.43 -1.30 -8.52
CA LYS A 133 18.76 -2.50 -7.74
C LYS A 133 18.85 -2.15 -6.26
N GLU A 134 18.55 -3.11 -5.42
CA GLU A 134 18.73 -3.03 -3.98
C GLU A 134 20.20 -2.89 -3.61
N ILE A 135 20.46 -2.09 -2.57
CA ILE A 135 21.80 -1.94 -2.00
C ILE A 135 21.86 -2.74 -0.71
N TYR A 136 22.83 -3.64 -0.66
CA TYR A 136 23.09 -4.43 0.54
C TYR A 136 24.23 -3.81 1.34
N SER A 137 24.08 -3.77 2.65
CA SER A 137 25.16 -3.48 3.58
C SER A 137 25.53 -4.74 4.39
N PRO A 138 26.26 -5.68 3.79
CA PRO A 138 26.49 -7.01 4.40
C PRO A 138 27.55 -7.01 5.52
N TYR A 139 28.08 -5.84 5.91
CA TYR A 139 29.37 -5.78 6.59
C TYR A 139 29.33 -5.73 8.11
N VAL A 140 28.18 -5.81 8.74
CA VAL A 140 28.12 -5.85 10.19
C VAL A 140 28.34 -7.28 10.68
N PHE A 141 27.56 -8.21 10.13
CA PHE A 141 27.71 -9.66 10.37
C PHE A 141 27.41 -10.44 9.09
N PRO A 142 28.05 -11.62 8.89
CA PRO A 142 27.81 -12.43 7.69
C PRO A 142 26.35 -12.89 7.49
N TRP A 143 25.56 -12.89 8.56
CA TRP A 143 24.16 -13.35 8.57
C TRP A 143 23.13 -12.21 8.60
N ASP A 144 23.57 -10.96 8.71
CA ASP A 144 22.69 -9.79 8.75
C ASP A 144 23.04 -8.86 7.58
N CYS A 145 22.14 -8.84 6.61
CA CYS A 145 22.17 -7.89 5.50
C CYS A 145 21.05 -6.86 5.67
N VAL A 146 21.40 -5.60 5.53
CA VAL A 146 20.45 -4.52 5.44
C VAL A 146 20.29 -4.15 3.98
N VAL A 147 19.03 -4.12 3.52
CA VAL A 147 18.68 -3.76 2.15
C VAL A 147 18.18 -2.34 2.15
N LEU A 148 18.63 -1.54 1.22
CA LEU A 148 18.16 -0.19 0.97
C LEU A 148 17.51 -0.14 -0.40
N THR A 149 16.24 0.19 -0.44
CA THR A 149 15.47 0.34 -1.67
C THR A 149 15.06 1.81 -1.88
N ARG A 150 14.68 2.16 -3.10
CA ARG A 150 14.07 3.47 -3.37
C ARG A 150 12.79 3.69 -2.58
N SER A 151 12.03 2.63 -2.33
CA SER A 151 10.81 2.68 -1.52
C SER A 151 11.09 3.12 -0.09
N ASP A 152 12.15 2.61 0.54
CA ASP A 152 12.52 2.98 1.90
C ASP A 152 12.84 4.47 2.00
N VAL A 153 13.57 5.00 1.03
CA VAL A 153 13.91 6.43 0.97
C VAL A 153 12.66 7.29 0.79
N VAL A 154 11.80 6.94 -0.16
CA VAL A 154 10.57 7.69 -0.43
C VAL A 154 9.62 7.63 0.75
N LEU A 155 9.58 6.54 1.51
CA LEU A 155 8.78 6.45 2.73
C LEU A 155 9.21 7.49 3.77
N LYS A 156 10.52 7.68 3.96
CA LYS A 156 11.02 8.71 4.87
C LYS A 156 10.78 10.13 4.35
N MET A 157 10.88 10.35 3.04
CA MET A 157 10.46 11.61 2.42
C MET A 157 8.96 11.88 2.66
N ALA A 158 8.12 10.85 2.54
CA ALA A 158 6.68 10.94 2.78
C ALA A 158 6.36 11.32 4.24
N TYR A 159 7.10 10.76 5.21
CA TYR A 159 6.95 11.14 6.62
C TYR A 159 7.29 12.61 6.86
N ILE A 160 8.38 13.12 6.28
CA ILE A 160 8.77 14.54 6.42
C ILE A 160 7.72 15.44 5.77
N ALA A 161 7.27 15.12 4.56
CA ALA A 161 6.25 15.89 3.86
C ALA A 161 4.90 15.90 4.64
N TRP A 162 4.56 14.79 5.30
CA TRP A 162 3.38 14.68 6.14
C TRP A 162 3.49 15.52 7.42
N MET A 163 4.61 15.43 8.14
CA MET A 163 4.86 16.18 9.39
C MET A 163 4.97 17.69 9.17
N THR A 164 5.67 18.11 8.13
CA THR A 164 5.86 19.53 7.83
C THR A 164 4.62 20.19 7.23
N ASN A 165 3.76 19.40 6.59
CA ASN A 165 2.64 19.86 5.78
C ASN A 165 3.03 20.97 4.76
N ASP A 166 4.32 21.00 4.34
CA ASP A 166 4.80 21.94 3.32
C ASP A 166 4.31 21.49 1.95
N ILE A 167 3.48 22.32 1.33
CA ILE A 167 2.87 22.00 0.03
C ILE A 167 3.91 21.77 -1.07
N ARG A 168 5.05 22.49 -1.03
CA ARG A 168 6.13 22.34 -2.01
C ARG A 168 6.77 20.97 -1.92
N LEU A 169 7.03 20.49 -0.70
CA LEU A 169 7.59 19.16 -0.50
C LEU A 169 6.59 18.06 -0.90
N ARG A 170 5.30 18.27 -0.61
CA ARG A 170 4.24 17.34 -0.95
C ARG A 170 4.03 17.25 -2.46
N GLU A 171 4.02 18.40 -3.17
CA GLU A 171 3.92 18.44 -4.63
C GLU A 171 5.15 17.78 -5.30
N GLU A 172 6.36 18.10 -4.82
CA GLU A 172 7.58 17.45 -5.31
C GLU A 172 7.55 15.93 -5.08
N LEU A 173 7.07 15.50 -3.91
CA LEU A 173 6.98 14.09 -3.54
C LEU A 173 6.13 13.29 -4.52
N CYS A 174 5.10 13.88 -5.14
CA CYS A 174 4.25 13.20 -6.12
C CYS A 174 5.07 12.56 -7.26
N THR A 175 6.23 13.12 -7.59
CA THR A 175 7.13 12.57 -8.62
C THR A 175 7.87 11.31 -8.15
N TYR A 176 8.04 11.12 -6.86
CA TYR A 176 8.73 9.99 -6.23
C TYR A 176 7.78 8.89 -5.74
N LEU A 177 6.52 9.22 -5.45
CA LEU A 177 5.51 8.27 -4.95
C LEU A 177 5.38 6.98 -5.80
N PRO A 178 5.57 6.97 -7.13
CA PRO A 178 5.55 5.72 -7.90
C PRO A 178 6.60 4.69 -7.49
N ALA A 179 7.68 5.11 -6.82
CA ALA A 179 8.69 4.22 -6.27
C ALA A 179 8.33 3.65 -4.90
N LEU A 180 7.32 4.21 -4.22
CA LEU A 180 6.85 3.75 -2.93
C LEU A 180 6.05 2.45 -3.08
N GLU A 181 6.19 1.53 -2.15
CA GLU A 181 5.40 0.30 -2.11
C GLU A 181 3.89 0.58 -2.09
N SER A 182 3.12 -0.28 -2.74
CA SER A 182 1.68 -0.08 -2.96
C SER A 182 0.90 0.18 -1.68
N TYR A 183 1.20 -0.54 -0.59
CA TYR A 183 0.54 -0.34 0.69
C TYR A 183 0.77 1.06 1.26
N ASN A 184 2.04 1.49 1.34
CA ASN A 184 2.41 2.80 1.87
C ASN A 184 1.91 3.93 0.96
N ARG A 185 1.93 3.73 -0.36
CA ARG A 185 1.40 4.68 -1.34
C ARG A 185 -0.11 4.87 -1.21
N ALA A 186 -0.87 3.77 -1.09
CA ALA A 186 -2.30 3.82 -0.83
C ALA A 186 -2.60 4.54 0.49
N SER A 187 -1.83 4.25 1.54
CA SER A 187 -1.98 4.93 2.84
C SER A 187 -1.68 6.42 2.74
N TYR A 188 -0.64 6.82 1.98
CA TYR A 188 -0.31 8.23 1.77
C TYR A 188 -1.45 8.97 1.05
N ILE A 189 -2.02 8.37 0.00
CA ILE A 189 -3.19 8.93 -0.71
C ILE A 189 -4.36 9.11 0.26
N GLY A 190 -4.73 8.08 1.00
CA GLY A 190 -5.90 8.11 1.88
C GLY A 190 -5.75 8.96 3.15
N ILE A 191 -4.52 9.32 3.55
CA ILE A 191 -4.26 10.08 4.76
C ILE A 191 -3.84 11.52 4.42
N VAL A 192 -2.81 11.67 3.58
CA VAL A 192 -2.17 12.97 3.33
C VAL A 192 -2.85 13.70 2.20
N LEU A 193 -3.19 13.00 1.12
CA LEU A 193 -3.81 13.61 -0.06
C LEU A 193 -5.34 13.70 0.03
N ALA A 194 -5.96 13.11 1.04
CA ALA A 194 -7.42 13.08 1.18
C ALA A 194 -8.07 14.47 1.24
N ARG A 195 -7.34 15.49 1.70
CA ARG A 195 -7.84 16.86 1.85
C ARG A 195 -7.00 17.89 1.10
N THR A 196 -6.38 17.46 0.00
CA THR A 196 -5.51 18.37 -0.74
C THR A 196 -6.28 19.38 -1.57
N GLU A 197 -5.82 20.64 -1.57
CA GLU A 197 -6.26 21.71 -2.46
C GLU A 197 -5.29 21.93 -3.62
N SER A 198 -4.11 21.29 -3.59
CA SER A 198 -3.10 21.38 -4.64
C SER A 198 -3.55 20.68 -5.93
N LYS A 199 -3.48 21.38 -7.04
CA LYS A 199 -3.77 20.81 -8.37
C LYS A 199 -2.81 19.67 -8.74
N VAL A 200 -1.54 19.75 -8.34
CA VAL A 200 -0.53 18.71 -8.62
C VAL A 200 -0.88 17.43 -7.88
N GLU A 201 -1.23 17.56 -6.61
CA GLU A 201 -1.63 16.42 -5.79
C GLU A 201 -2.96 15.81 -6.27
N GLN A 202 -3.95 16.65 -6.62
CA GLN A 202 -5.23 16.20 -7.20
C GLN A 202 -5.02 15.43 -8.51
N GLU A 203 -4.13 15.93 -9.37
CA GLU A 203 -3.79 15.23 -10.62
C GLU A 203 -3.11 13.89 -10.35
N TYR A 204 -2.21 13.82 -9.35
CA TYR A 204 -1.61 12.56 -8.94
C TYR A 204 -2.66 11.55 -8.44
N VAL A 205 -3.61 11.99 -7.60
CA VAL A 205 -4.70 11.12 -7.14
C VAL A 205 -5.56 10.65 -8.31
N LEU A 206 -5.84 11.54 -9.28
CA LEU A 206 -6.60 11.20 -10.49
C LEU A 206 -5.89 10.12 -11.33
N GLN A 207 -4.59 10.28 -11.55
CA GLN A 207 -3.78 9.28 -12.27
C GLN A 207 -3.73 7.94 -11.53
N SER A 208 -3.81 7.97 -10.20
CA SER A 208 -3.80 6.79 -9.35
C SER A 208 -5.05 5.89 -9.52
N LEU A 209 -6.15 6.39 -10.10
CA LEU A 209 -7.29 5.56 -10.52
C LEU A 209 -6.91 4.50 -11.57
N GLY A 210 -5.86 4.75 -12.34
CA GLY A 210 -5.33 3.84 -13.35
C GLY A 210 -4.21 2.93 -12.85
N ASP A 211 -3.89 2.94 -11.56
CA ASP A 211 -2.77 2.16 -11.00
C ASP A 211 -3.01 0.64 -11.12
N ARG A 212 -1.92 -0.12 -11.16
CA ARG A 212 -1.96 -1.58 -11.20
C ARG A 212 -2.49 -2.20 -9.91
N SER A 213 -2.21 -1.57 -8.77
CA SER A 213 -2.66 -2.02 -7.45
C SER A 213 -4.12 -1.63 -7.21
N SER A 214 -4.96 -2.60 -6.83
CA SER A 214 -6.34 -2.35 -6.42
C SER A 214 -6.41 -1.42 -5.22
N ASP A 215 -5.55 -1.62 -4.22
CA ASP A 215 -5.50 -0.81 -3.01
C ASP A 215 -5.33 0.69 -3.31
N ILE A 216 -4.48 1.01 -4.29
CA ILE A 216 -4.24 2.40 -4.71
C ILE A 216 -5.45 2.96 -5.45
N ARG A 217 -6.05 2.17 -6.36
CA ARG A 217 -7.25 2.60 -7.08
C ARG A 217 -8.42 2.87 -6.13
N ASP A 218 -8.61 2.01 -5.13
CA ASP A 218 -9.70 2.13 -4.16
C ASP A 218 -9.52 3.36 -3.26
N GLU A 219 -8.30 3.64 -2.80
CA GLU A 219 -8.05 4.85 -2.01
C GLU A 219 -8.16 6.12 -2.87
N ALA A 220 -7.66 6.10 -4.11
CA ALA A 220 -7.84 7.21 -5.04
C ALA A 220 -9.34 7.47 -5.31
N TYR A 221 -10.14 6.43 -5.53
CA TYR A 221 -11.58 6.54 -5.70
C TYR A 221 -12.25 7.17 -4.47
N LYS A 222 -11.94 6.72 -3.25
CA LYS A 222 -12.50 7.29 -2.02
C LYS A 222 -12.20 8.78 -1.92
N VAL A 223 -10.94 9.16 -2.10
CA VAL A 223 -10.49 10.55 -2.04
C VAL A 223 -11.21 11.41 -3.07
N LEU A 224 -11.20 11.00 -4.35
CA LEU A 224 -11.87 11.73 -5.43
C LEU A 224 -13.39 11.78 -5.26
N SER A 225 -13.97 10.79 -4.59
CA SER A 225 -15.41 10.75 -4.33
C SER A 225 -15.88 11.84 -3.36
N GLU A 226 -14.98 12.37 -2.54
CA GLU A 226 -15.22 13.44 -1.57
C GLU A 226 -14.81 14.82 -2.11
N MET A 227 -14.05 14.87 -3.24
CA MET A 227 -13.58 16.11 -3.85
C MET A 227 -14.58 16.67 -4.85
N SER A 228 -14.54 18.00 -5.00
CA SER A 228 -15.21 18.70 -6.11
C SER A 228 -14.31 18.68 -7.34
N LEU A 229 -14.68 17.89 -8.35
CA LEU A 229 -13.88 17.74 -9.56
C LEU A 229 -14.24 18.80 -10.62
N SER A 230 -13.24 19.27 -11.36
CA SER A 230 -13.41 20.18 -12.50
C SER A 230 -13.92 19.42 -13.74
N PRO A 231 -14.52 20.12 -14.73
CA PRO A 231 -14.91 19.48 -16.00
C PRO A 231 -13.78 18.78 -16.74
N GLU A 232 -12.55 19.29 -16.64
CA GLU A 232 -11.36 18.70 -17.25
C GLU A 232 -10.98 17.40 -16.53
N GLN A 233 -11.07 17.36 -15.20
CA GLN A 233 -10.80 16.15 -14.42
C GLN A 233 -11.82 15.05 -14.74
N TYR A 234 -13.08 15.38 -14.94
CA TYR A 234 -14.09 14.42 -15.41
C TYR A 234 -13.76 13.85 -16.80
N GLN A 235 -13.25 14.67 -17.73
CA GLN A 235 -12.80 14.18 -19.03
C GLN A 235 -11.60 13.22 -18.90
N ASN A 236 -10.67 13.49 -17.99
CA ASN A 236 -9.57 12.58 -17.70
C ASN A 236 -10.08 11.23 -17.15
N ILE A 237 -11.13 11.23 -16.33
CA ILE A 237 -11.79 10.00 -15.85
C ILE A 237 -12.45 9.24 -17.02
N GLU A 238 -13.07 9.94 -17.98
CA GLU A 238 -13.64 9.30 -19.17
C GLU A 238 -12.58 8.54 -19.98
N GLU A 239 -11.32 9.03 -20.02
CA GLU A 239 -10.21 8.34 -20.72
C GLU A 239 -9.86 6.98 -20.09
N LEU A 240 -10.06 6.82 -18.79
CA LEU A 240 -9.83 5.54 -18.11
C LEU A 240 -10.80 4.45 -18.53
N LEU A 241 -11.98 4.81 -19.04
CA LEU A 241 -13.00 3.87 -19.49
C LEU A 241 -12.63 3.06 -20.76
N ARG A 242 -11.50 3.40 -21.40
CA ARG A 242 -10.93 2.59 -22.50
C ARG A 242 -10.35 1.25 -22.05
N PHE A 243 -10.03 1.11 -20.76
CA PHE A 243 -9.44 -0.09 -20.20
C PHE A 243 -10.50 -1.12 -19.79
N LYS A 244 -10.18 -2.41 -19.90
CA LYS A 244 -11.12 -3.53 -19.64
C LYS A 244 -11.21 -3.96 -18.16
N TYR A 245 -10.68 -3.18 -17.23
CA TYR A 245 -10.72 -3.54 -15.81
C TYR A 245 -12.08 -3.20 -15.20
N SER A 246 -12.81 -4.22 -14.76
CA SER A 246 -14.19 -4.07 -14.26
C SER A 246 -14.30 -3.13 -13.06
N GLU A 247 -13.42 -3.27 -12.09
CA GLU A 247 -13.42 -2.42 -10.87
C GLU A 247 -13.14 -0.96 -11.19
N MET A 248 -12.10 -0.70 -11.99
CA MET A 248 -11.76 0.65 -12.42
C MET A 248 -12.91 1.30 -13.19
N ARG A 249 -13.59 0.52 -14.04
CA ARG A 249 -14.75 0.99 -14.80
C ARG A 249 -15.92 1.37 -13.88
N ILE A 250 -16.23 0.53 -12.88
CA ILE A 250 -17.29 0.82 -11.90
C ILE A 250 -16.96 2.11 -11.14
N ASN A 251 -15.74 2.23 -10.64
CA ASN A 251 -15.29 3.41 -9.89
C ASN A 251 -15.33 4.68 -10.75
N ALA A 252 -14.88 4.61 -12.01
CA ALA A 252 -14.93 5.73 -12.93
C ALA A 252 -16.39 6.14 -13.25
N ILE A 253 -17.27 5.19 -13.53
CA ILE A 253 -18.70 5.47 -13.76
C ILE A 253 -19.32 6.12 -12.51
N ASN A 254 -19.07 5.60 -11.32
CA ASN A 254 -19.59 6.16 -10.08
C ASN A 254 -19.12 7.61 -9.84
N LEU A 255 -17.89 7.95 -10.19
CA LEU A 255 -17.41 9.33 -10.14
C LEU A 255 -18.09 10.20 -11.19
N LEU A 256 -18.22 9.73 -12.41
CA LEU A 256 -18.88 10.46 -13.50
C LEU A 256 -20.37 10.72 -13.19
N MET A 257 -21.04 9.81 -12.48
CA MET A 257 -22.44 10.00 -12.06
C MET A 257 -22.65 11.10 -11.02
N LYS A 258 -21.57 11.61 -10.40
CA LYS A 258 -21.64 12.75 -9.47
C LYS A 258 -21.62 14.13 -10.15
N GLN A 259 -21.47 14.16 -11.48
CA GLN A 259 -21.46 15.41 -12.23
C GLN A 259 -22.80 16.15 -12.14
N PRO A 260 -22.80 17.49 -12.26
CA PRO A 260 -24.01 18.26 -12.50
C PRO A 260 -24.72 17.77 -13.77
N GLU A 261 -26.05 17.83 -13.79
CA GLU A 261 -26.92 17.27 -14.83
C GLU A 261 -26.47 17.57 -16.27
N ALA A 262 -26.19 18.84 -16.56
CA ALA A 262 -25.78 19.24 -17.91
C ALA A 262 -24.42 18.64 -18.34
N GLN A 263 -23.48 18.52 -17.39
CA GLN A 263 -22.18 17.92 -17.63
C GLN A 263 -22.29 16.41 -17.77
N LEU A 264 -23.11 15.75 -16.95
CA LEU A 264 -23.40 14.33 -17.00
C LEU A 264 -23.98 13.94 -18.37
N ALA A 265 -24.98 14.68 -18.86
CA ALA A 265 -25.56 14.43 -20.18
C ALA A 265 -24.52 14.62 -21.31
N ALA A 266 -23.66 15.63 -21.21
CA ALA A 266 -22.58 15.84 -22.17
C ALA A 266 -21.54 14.71 -22.14
N SER A 267 -21.16 14.20 -20.95
CA SER A 267 -20.27 13.07 -20.77
C SER A 267 -20.86 11.80 -21.40
N ILE A 268 -22.12 11.49 -21.10
CA ILE A 268 -22.80 10.32 -21.68
C ILE A 268 -22.82 10.42 -23.21
N ARG A 269 -23.16 11.59 -23.78
CA ARG A 269 -23.18 11.78 -25.23
C ARG A 269 -21.80 11.55 -25.85
N ARG A 270 -20.72 12.07 -25.25
CA ARG A 270 -19.34 11.83 -25.72
C ARG A 270 -18.99 10.35 -25.70
N LEU A 271 -19.32 9.67 -24.61
CA LEU A 271 -19.04 8.24 -24.46
C LEU A 271 -19.80 7.38 -25.46
N LEU A 272 -21.09 7.65 -25.67
CA LEU A 272 -21.92 6.92 -26.65
C LEU A 272 -21.45 7.10 -28.10
N SER A 273 -20.91 8.28 -28.41
CA SER A 273 -20.40 8.62 -29.76
C SER A 273 -18.95 8.21 -29.99
N ASP A 274 -18.27 7.60 -28.98
CA ASP A 274 -16.86 7.25 -29.07
C ASP A 274 -16.62 6.04 -29.99
N LYS A 275 -15.45 6.01 -30.64
CA LYS A 275 -15.01 4.87 -31.44
C LYS A 275 -14.67 3.63 -30.62
N ASN A 276 -14.27 3.82 -29.36
CA ASN A 276 -13.89 2.75 -28.44
C ASN A 276 -15.13 2.07 -27.85
N ALA A 277 -15.27 0.77 -28.06
CA ALA A 277 -16.41 -0.01 -27.57
C ALA A 277 -16.54 -0.04 -26.05
N GLU A 278 -15.43 -0.03 -25.29
CA GLU A 278 -15.47 -0.02 -23.82
C GLU A 278 -16.01 1.32 -23.28
N ARG A 279 -15.68 2.43 -23.94
CA ARG A 279 -16.23 3.75 -23.59
C ARG A 279 -17.72 3.82 -23.92
N ARG A 280 -18.16 3.30 -25.09
CA ARG A 280 -19.60 3.24 -25.42
C ARG A 280 -20.36 2.35 -24.43
N LEU A 281 -19.81 1.20 -24.05
CA LEU A 281 -20.40 0.35 -23.03
C LEU A 281 -20.56 1.08 -21.70
N ALA A 282 -19.60 1.90 -21.28
CA ALA A 282 -19.72 2.71 -20.08
C ALA A 282 -20.84 3.75 -20.22
N GLY A 283 -20.95 4.40 -21.37
CA GLY A 283 -22.07 5.31 -21.66
C GLY A 283 -23.44 4.62 -21.58
N LEU A 284 -23.56 3.39 -22.07
CA LEU A 284 -24.77 2.58 -21.97
C LEU A 284 -25.08 2.16 -20.53
N ASP A 285 -24.08 1.82 -19.71
CA ASP A 285 -24.26 1.52 -18.28
C ASP A 285 -24.72 2.77 -17.52
N MET A 286 -24.16 3.94 -17.83
CA MET A 286 -24.62 5.22 -17.25
C MET A 286 -26.06 5.52 -17.68
N MET A 287 -26.42 5.29 -18.93
CA MET A 287 -27.82 5.41 -19.42
C MET A 287 -28.77 4.52 -18.62
N LYS A 288 -28.37 3.29 -18.34
CA LYS A 288 -29.15 2.38 -17.50
C LYS A 288 -29.34 2.94 -16.08
N SER A 289 -28.32 3.54 -15.52
CA SER A 289 -28.35 4.12 -14.16
C SER A 289 -29.26 5.36 -14.06
N ILE A 290 -29.34 6.19 -15.12
CA ILE A 290 -30.17 7.40 -15.12
C ILE A 290 -31.62 7.15 -15.55
N ARG A 291 -31.98 5.95 -16.04
CA ARG A 291 -33.33 5.63 -16.55
C ARG A 291 -34.45 5.96 -15.56
N ASN A 292 -34.22 5.71 -14.29
CA ASN A 292 -35.21 5.86 -13.22
C ASN A 292 -35.06 7.16 -12.43
N VAL A 293 -34.25 8.10 -12.91
CA VAL A 293 -34.01 9.38 -12.24
C VAL A 293 -34.97 10.44 -12.81
N ASP A 294 -35.97 10.82 -12.05
CA ASP A 294 -37.08 11.64 -12.52
C ASP A 294 -36.66 12.99 -13.15
N PHE A 295 -35.68 13.67 -12.58
CA PHE A 295 -35.21 14.99 -13.08
C PHE A 295 -34.40 14.89 -14.37
N LEU A 296 -34.00 13.69 -14.82
CA LEU A 296 -33.24 13.44 -16.05
C LEU A 296 -34.12 12.90 -17.20
N LYS A 297 -35.45 12.78 -17.04
CA LYS A 297 -36.32 12.15 -18.04
C LYS A 297 -36.23 12.78 -19.42
N ASP A 298 -36.25 14.11 -19.52
CA ASP A 298 -36.16 14.80 -20.82
C ASP A 298 -34.79 14.57 -21.47
N ARG A 299 -33.72 14.65 -20.68
CA ARG A 299 -32.35 14.37 -21.14
C ARG A 299 -32.17 12.91 -21.55
N TYR A 300 -32.82 11.97 -20.85
CA TYR A 300 -32.78 10.56 -21.18
C TYR A 300 -33.37 10.29 -22.57
N GLN A 301 -34.51 10.91 -22.92
CA GLN A 301 -35.09 10.77 -24.25
C GLN A 301 -34.20 11.35 -25.34
N GLU A 302 -33.57 12.48 -25.09
CA GLU A 302 -32.57 13.06 -26.00
C GLU A 302 -31.39 12.13 -26.23
N LEU A 303 -30.85 11.52 -25.18
CA LEU A 303 -29.71 10.59 -25.25
C LEU A 303 -30.06 9.25 -25.89
N LEU A 304 -31.34 8.80 -25.79
CA LEU A 304 -31.80 7.60 -26.50
C LEU A 304 -31.69 7.72 -28.01
N SER A 305 -31.81 8.93 -28.59
CA SER A 305 -31.55 9.12 -30.02
C SER A 305 -30.11 8.79 -30.38
N THR A 306 -29.15 9.22 -29.55
CA THR A 306 -27.71 8.90 -29.73
C THR A 306 -27.42 7.40 -29.59
N VAL A 307 -28.15 6.71 -28.69
CA VAL A 307 -28.02 5.24 -28.54
C VAL A 307 -28.44 4.52 -29.84
N ARG A 308 -29.50 5.00 -30.50
CA ARG A 308 -30.01 4.43 -31.78
C ARG A 308 -29.04 4.65 -32.92
N GLU A 309 -28.19 5.65 -32.88
CA GLU A 309 -27.21 5.99 -33.91
C GLU A 309 -25.92 5.13 -33.83
N ILE A 310 -25.75 4.31 -32.78
CA ILE A 310 -24.56 3.46 -32.62
C ILE A 310 -24.46 2.45 -33.76
N GLN A 311 -23.45 2.61 -34.63
CA GLN A 311 -23.21 1.72 -35.73
C GLN A 311 -22.41 0.50 -35.29
N LYS A 312 -22.80 -0.72 -35.80
CA LYS A 312 -22.09 -2.00 -35.58
C LYS A 312 -21.82 -2.28 -34.08
N PRO A 313 -22.86 -2.30 -33.24
CA PRO A 313 -22.67 -2.62 -31.83
C PRO A 313 -22.16 -4.06 -31.65
N ASN A 314 -21.28 -4.27 -30.69
CA ASN A 314 -20.83 -5.60 -30.31
C ASN A 314 -21.92 -6.38 -29.54
N ALA A 315 -21.69 -7.66 -29.23
CA ALA A 315 -22.70 -8.50 -28.57
C ALA A 315 -23.16 -7.94 -27.21
N LYS A 316 -22.27 -7.36 -26.40
CA LYS A 316 -22.59 -6.77 -25.12
C LYS A 316 -23.37 -5.46 -25.27
N GLU A 317 -22.97 -4.63 -26.23
CA GLU A 317 -23.67 -3.38 -26.55
C GLU A 317 -25.09 -3.67 -27.03
N LYS A 318 -25.31 -4.68 -27.87
CA LYS A 318 -26.65 -5.08 -28.34
C LYS A 318 -27.59 -5.39 -27.20
N VAL A 319 -27.16 -6.21 -26.25
CA VAL A 319 -27.98 -6.57 -25.07
C VAL A 319 -28.36 -5.33 -24.25
N LEU A 320 -27.42 -4.39 -24.02
CA LEU A 320 -27.71 -3.15 -23.30
C LEU A 320 -28.64 -2.23 -24.10
N ILE A 321 -28.41 -2.06 -25.40
CA ILE A 321 -29.25 -1.25 -26.29
C ILE A 321 -30.68 -1.80 -26.32
N GLU A 322 -30.85 -3.12 -26.47
CA GLU A 322 -32.15 -3.76 -26.43
C GLU A 322 -32.87 -3.52 -25.10
N SER A 323 -32.14 -3.59 -23.97
CA SER A 323 -32.70 -3.31 -22.65
C SER A 323 -33.08 -1.84 -22.44
N LEU A 324 -32.43 -0.88 -23.13
CA LEU A 324 -32.71 0.55 -23.05
C LEU A 324 -33.85 0.99 -23.98
N ILE A 325 -33.93 0.41 -25.18
CA ILE A 325 -34.91 0.77 -26.23
C ILE A 325 -36.20 -0.04 -26.08
N GLY A 326 -36.15 -1.26 -25.54
CA GLY A 326 -37.32 -2.10 -25.32
C GLY A 326 -38.32 -1.40 -24.42
N ASP A 327 -39.55 -1.28 -24.87
CA ASP A 327 -40.65 -0.78 -24.06
C ASP A 327 -40.69 -1.54 -22.74
N GLY A 328 -40.68 -0.81 -21.64
CA GLY A 328 -40.55 -1.26 -20.25
C GLY A 328 -41.45 -2.37 -19.70
N THR A 329 -41.83 -3.30 -20.53
CA THR A 329 -42.16 -4.65 -20.09
C THR A 329 -40.85 -5.36 -19.80
N GLU A 330 -40.12 -4.87 -18.76
CA GLU A 330 -39.28 -5.82 -18.02
C GLU A 330 -40.24 -6.92 -17.53
N GLN A 331 -40.38 -7.95 -18.30
CA GLN A 331 -40.42 -9.26 -17.66
C GLN A 331 -39.11 -9.35 -16.87
N SER A 332 -39.15 -8.79 -15.67
CA SER A 332 -38.11 -9.05 -14.70
C SER A 332 -37.90 -10.55 -14.73
N PRO A 333 -36.69 -11.07 -15.02
CA PRO A 333 -36.47 -12.51 -14.92
C PRO A 333 -36.91 -13.04 -13.56
N THR A 334 -37.08 -12.15 -12.58
CA THR A 334 -37.64 -12.45 -11.26
C THR A 334 -39.13 -12.78 -11.28
N SER A 335 -39.91 -12.43 -12.31
CA SER A 335 -41.32 -12.83 -12.40
C SER A 335 -41.54 -14.33 -12.61
N ASN A 336 -40.51 -15.02 -13.13
CA ASN A 336 -40.54 -16.47 -13.33
C ASN A 336 -39.93 -17.25 -12.15
N TYR A 337 -39.40 -16.55 -11.14
CA TYR A 337 -38.80 -17.15 -9.96
C TYR A 337 -39.74 -17.02 -8.77
N THR A 338 -40.72 -17.93 -8.66
CA THR A 338 -41.62 -18.01 -7.53
C THR A 338 -41.13 -19.08 -6.55
N ARG A 339 -41.63 -19.03 -5.31
CA ARG A 339 -41.34 -20.06 -4.30
C ARG A 339 -41.80 -21.43 -4.77
N GLU A 340 -42.86 -21.48 -5.58
CA GLU A 340 -43.47 -22.70 -6.12
C GLU A 340 -42.59 -23.39 -7.16
N ASN A 341 -41.80 -22.64 -7.92
CA ASN A 341 -40.84 -23.20 -8.89
C ASN A 341 -39.38 -23.20 -8.39
N GLY A 342 -39.20 -23.16 -7.05
CA GLY A 342 -37.87 -23.19 -6.44
C GLY A 342 -36.97 -22.02 -6.82
N PHE A 343 -37.54 -20.85 -7.14
CA PHE A 343 -36.83 -19.66 -7.61
C PHE A 343 -36.01 -19.92 -8.89
N GLY A 344 -36.45 -20.86 -9.72
CA GLY A 344 -35.74 -21.26 -10.95
C GLY A 344 -34.46 -22.06 -10.73
N LEU A 345 -34.15 -22.41 -9.49
CA LEU A 345 -33.01 -23.27 -9.12
C LEU A 345 -33.38 -24.76 -9.10
N TYR A 346 -34.68 -25.04 -9.08
CA TYR A 346 -35.23 -26.38 -9.03
C TYR A 346 -36.37 -26.51 -10.04
N ASP A 347 -36.26 -27.45 -10.95
CA ASP A 347 -37.37 -27.86 -11.81
C ASP A 347 -38.06 -29.08 -11.17
N PRO A 348 -39.28 -28.91 -10.63
CA PRO A 348 -40.01 -30.04 -10.00
C PRO A 348 -40.34 -31.17 -10.96
N ALA A 349 -40.26 -30.92 -12.29
CA ALA A 349 -40.41 -31.95 -13.31
C ALA A 349 -39.14 -32.82 -13.53
N LEU A 350 -38.01 -32.32 -13.10
CA LEU A 350 -36.75 -33.07 -13.04
C LEU A 350 -36.63 -33.67 -11.65
N GLU A 351 -37.33 -34.78 -11.39
CA GLU A 351 -37.01 -35.67 -10.26
C GLU A 351 -35.60 -36.23 -10.47
N VAL A 352 -34.62 -35.47 -10.04
CA VAL A 352 -33.26 -36.00 -9.90
C VAL A 352 -33.30 -36.90 -8.67
N SER A 353 -33.44 -38.19 -8.92
CA SER A 353 -33.19 -39.20 -7.89
C SER A 353 -31.74 -39.04 -7.45
N LEU A 354 -31.52 -38.23 -6.40
CA LEU A 354 -30.22 -38.20 -5.77
C LEU A 354 -29.95 -39.62 -5.21
N PRO A 355 -28.80 -40.20 -5.54
CA PRO A 355 -28.43 -41.49 -4.92
C PRO A 355 -28.50 -41.30 -3.40
N PRO A 356 -29.04 -42.31 -2.65
CA PRO A 356 -29.12 -42.20 -1.22
C PRO A 356 -27.75 -41.87 -0.68
N ILE A 357 -27.67 -40.80 0.11
CA ILE A 357 -26.45 -40.45 0.84
C ILE A 357 -26.19 -41.60 1.77
N THR A 358 -25.34 -42.51 1.36
CA THR A 358 -24.91 -43.65 2.22
C THR A 358 -24.11 -43.00 3.35
N PRO A 359 -24.51 -43.20 4.61
CA PRO A 359 -23.79 -42.68 5.77
C PRO A 359 -22.33 -43.12 5.83
N ASP A 360 -21.97 -44.12 5.04
CA ASP A 360 -20.65 -44.74 4.93
C ASP A 360 -19.78 -44.24 3.77
N ALA A 361 -20.12 -43.16 3.10
CA ALA A 361 -19.18 -42.55 2.18
C ALA A 361 -17.98 -41.94 2.91
N GLY A 362 -17.47 -42.69 3.86
CA GLY A 362 -16.09 -42.82 4.30
C GLY A 362 -15.28 -41.57 4.65
N PHE A 363 -15.86 -40.38 4.67
CA PHE A 363 -15.13 -39.21 5.14
C PHE A 363 -15.21 -39.15 6.67
N ASN A 364 -14.37 -39.95 7.31
CA ASN A 364 -14.23 -39.90 8.77
C ASN A 364 -13.39 -38.66 9.12
N VAL A 365 -14.08 -37.54 9.39
CA VAL A 365 -13.47 -36.25 9.77
C VAL A 365 -12.47 -36.44 10.91
N LYS A 366 -12.74 -37.34 11.85
CA LYS A 366 -11.86 -37.68 12.98
C LYS A 366 -10.54 -38.31 12.50
N LYS A 367 -10.59 -39.25 11.55
CA LYS A 367 -9.41 -39.85 10.93
C LYS A 367 -8.64 -38.88 10.06
N ALA A 368 -9.31 -37.99 9.32
CA ALA A 368 -8.66 -36.95 8.54
C ALA A 368 -7.94 -35.95 9.44
N PHE A 369 -8.55 -35.57 10.56
CA PHE A 369 -7.90 -34.67 11.55
C PHE A 369 -6.72 -35.37 12.26
N GLU A 370 -6.82 -36.65 12.59
CA GLU A 370 -5.70 -37.41 13.15
C GLU A 370 -4.56 -37.56 12.14
N PHE A 371 -4.86 -37.80 10.89
CA PHE A 371 -3.84 -37.86 9.82
C PHE A 371 -3.13 -36.52 9.61
N ILE A 372 -3.85 -35.40 9.61
CA ILE A 372 -3.26 -34.06 9.49
C ILE A 372 -2.47 -33.74 10.76
N ARG A 373 -2.99 -34.04 11.93
CA ARG A 373 -2.37 -33.73 13.22
C ARG A 373 -1.12 -34.55 13.50
N LEU A 374 -1.13 -35.87 13.22
CA LEU A 374 0.00 -36.76 13.51
C LEU A 374 1.07 -36.76 12.40
N GLY A 375 0.69 -36.74 11.11
CA GLY A 375 1.66 -36.83 10.03
C GLY A 375 2.47 -35.55 9.83
N LYS A 376 1.80 -34.40 9.67
CA LYS A 376 2.49 -33.14 9.41
C LYS A 376 3.06 -32.48 10.67
N ALA A 377 2.32 -32.49 11.78
CA ALA A 377 2.81 -31.88 13.01
C ALA A 377 4.02 -32.65 13.56
N LYS A 378 4.02 -33.97 13.51
CA LYS A 378 5.16 -34.79 13.92
C LYS A 378 6.39 -34.54 13.04
N ALA A 379 6.23 -34.49 11.71
CA ALA A 379 7.33 -34.19 10.80
C ALA A 379 7.91 -32.78 10.98
N ILE A 380 7.05 -31.79 11.31
CA ILE A 380 7.50 -30.42 11.65
C ILE A 380 8.20 -30.43 13.00
N PHE A 381 7.67 -31.13 13.99
CA PHE A 381 8.25 -31.24 15.33
C PHE A 381 9.61 -31.96 15.31
N ASP A 382 9.74 -33.02 14.53
CA ASP A 382 11.00 -33.74 14.35
C ASP A 382 12.06 -32.90 13.63
N LYS A 383 11.64 -32.07 12.64
CA LYS A 383 12.52 -31.09 12.01
C LYS A 383 12.94 -29.98 12.98
N LEU A 384 12.00 -29.42 13.74
CA LEU A 384 12.31 -28.39 14.74
C LEU A 384 13.23 -28.92 15.85
N ASN A 385 13.01 -30.12 16.36
CA ASN A 385 13.87 -30.75 17.35
C ASN A 385 15.29 -31.00 16.80
N LYS A 386 15.42 -31.35 15.52
CA LYS A 386 16.71 -31.48 14.88
C LYS A 386 17.45 -30.15 14.78
N TYR A 387 16.76 -29.04 14.49
CA TYR A 387 17.37 -27.71 14.50
C TYR A 387 17.68 -27.22 15.92
N LEU A 388 16.81 -27.44 16.87
CA LEU A 388 17.03 -27.09 18.27
C LEU A 388 18.20 -27.86 18.89
N SER A 389 18.35 -29.14 18.56
CA SER A 389 19.52 -29.94 19.00
C SER A 389 20.85 -29.44 18.40
N LEU A 390 20.82 -28.87 17.18
CA LEU A 390 22.00 -28.26 16.57
C LEU A 390 22.36 -26.93 17.24
N ILE A 391 21.38 -26.17 17.73
CA ILE A 391 21.61 -24.93 18.48
C ILE A 391 22.23 -25.24 19.85
N HIS A 392 21.79 -26.28 20.53
CA HIS A 392 22.38 -26.73 21.80
C HIS A 392 23.82 -27.25 21.68
N ILE A 393 24.23 -27.77 20.51
CA ILE A 393 25.61 -28.22 20.25
C ILE A 393 26.56 -27.02 20.05
N SER A 394 26.02 -25.85 19.72
CA SER A 394 26.83 -24.63 19.52
C SER A 394 27.02 -23.78 20.78
N GLU A 395 26.37 -24.09 21.90
CA GLU A 395 26.66 -23.43 23.16
C GLU A 395 28.02 -23.88 23.69
N PRO A 396 28.97 -22.96 23.88
CA PRO A 396 30.22 -23.32 24.51
C PRO A 396 29.98 -23.79 25.93
N THR A 397 30.25 -25.07 26.17
CA THR A 397 30.27 -25.63 27.53
C THR A 397 31.02 -24.72 28.48
N ARG A 398 30.29 -24.07 29.40
CA ARG A 398 30.92 -23.41 30.57
C ARG A 398 31.74 -24.46 31.29
N ARG A 399 33.07 -24.44 31.11
CA ARG A 399 33.95 -25.10 32.05
C ARG A 399 33.88 -24.35 33.36
N ARG A 400 33.54 -25.05 34.42
CA ARG A 400 33.65 -24.62 35.80
C ARG A 400 35.10 -24.31 36.14
#